data_1eb2c639d7e092ffc235956c6458bdd7
#
_entry.id   1eb2c639d7e092ffc235956c6458bdd7
#
_cell.length_a   1.000
_cell.length_b   1.000
_cell.length_c   1.000
_cell.angle_alpha   90.00
_cell.angle_beta   90.00
_cell.angle_gamma   90.00
#
_symmetry.space_group_name_H-M   'P 1'
#
loop_
_entity.id
_entity.type
_entity.pdbx_description
1 polymer ?
#
loop_
_entity_poly.entity_id
_entity_poly.type
_entity_poly.pdbx_seq_one_letter_code
_entity_poly.pdbx_strand_id
1 'polypeptide(L)'
;MAEIKALLDEYGVIHEAIHILPDDELKLAFLEALAELEDNEAHRTRTFPKTRLHRVTGVKQAIYRADIDKISGWRFHVQYIDGQIQLKDIIEGQKHDDVLKVIKAKKNRYE
;
A
#
# COMPACT_ATOMS: atom_id res chain seq x y z
N MET A 1 -16.45 -0.72 -20.17
CA MET A 1 -15.57 -1.71 -19.56
C MET A 1 -14.65 -1.01 -18.55
N ALA A 2 -14.57 -1.51 -17.32
CA ALA A 2 -13.70 -0.95 -16.32
C ALA A 2 -12.24 -1.24 -16.67
N GLU A 3 -11.41 -0.22 -16.59
CA GLU A 3 -9.97 -0.39 -16.76
C GLU A 3 -9.36 -0.80 -15.43
N ILE A 4 -8.45 -1.74 -15.46
CA ILE A 4 -7.74 -2.22 -14.29
C ILE A 4 -6.35 -1.60 -14.28
N LYS A 5 -6.00 -0.94 -13.16
CA LYS A 5 -4.66 -0.42 -12.98
C LYS A 5 -3.74 -1.56 -12.58
N ALA A 6 -2.64 -1.70 -13.28
CA ALA A 6 -1.69 -2.78 -13.00
C ALA A 6 -1.00 -2.57 -11.65
N LEU A 7 -0.90 -3.65 -10.88
CA LEU A 7 -0.12 -3.69 -9.65
C LEU A 7 1.18 -4.45 -9.93
N LEU A 8 2.28 -3.85 -9.51
CA LEU A 8 3.60 -4.47 -9.62
C LEU A 8 4.06 -4.88 -8.23
N ASP A 9 4.48 -6.11 -8.08
CA ASP A 9 4.94 -6.63 -6.79
C ASP A 9 6.34 -7.21 -6.88
N GLU A 10 7.27 -6.37 -7.30
CA GLU A 10 8.67 -6.73 -7.49
C GLU A 10 9.33 -7.21 -6.19
N TYR A 11 8.89 -6.69 -5.04
CA TYR A 11 9.49 -6.99 -3.75
C TYR A 11 8.78 -8.11 -2.97
N GLY A 12 7.76 -8.73 -3.56
CA GLY A 12 7.03 -9.82 -2.91
C GLY A 12 6.20 -9.38 -1.72
N VAL A 13 5.63 -8.17 -1.78
CA VAL A 13 4.85 -7.61 -0.68
C VAL A 13 3.59 -8.42 -0.41
N ILE A 14 2.92 -8.92 -1.45
CA ILE A 14 1.72 -9.74 -1.29
C ILE A 14 2.06 -11.02 -0.54
N HIS A 15 3.14 -11.69 -0.91
CA HIS A 15 3.60 -12.89 -0.24
C HIS A 15 3.94 -12.62 1.23
N GLU A 16 4.67 -11.54 1.49
CA GLU A 16 5.02 -11.13 2.84
C GLU A 16 3.77 -10.86 3.67
N ALA A 17 2.80 -10.13 3.10
CA ALA A 17 1.56 -9.79 3.80
C ALA A 17 0.78 -11.04 4.22
N ILE A 18 0.66 -12.01 3.33
CA ILE A 18 -0.06 -13.25 3.63
C ILE A 18 0.59 -14.00 4.79
N HIS A 19 1.92 -13.88 4.95
CA HIS A 19 2.65 -14.53 6.04
C HIS A 19 2.57 -13.77 7.36
N ILE A 20 2.56 -12.44 7.35
CA ILE A 20 2.64 -11.65 8.58
C ILE A 20 1.31 -11.14 9.10
N LEU A 21 0.27 -11.03 8.26
CA LEU A 21 -1.04 -10.63 8.74
C LEU A 21 -1.60 -11.72 9.66
N PRO A 22 -2.04 -11.34 10.88
CA PRO A 22 -2.29 -12.31 11.94
C PRO A 22 -3.54 -13.17 11.77
N ASP A 23 -4.51 -12.73 10.96
CA ASP A 23 -5.76 -13.47 10.82
C ASP A 23 -6.34 -13.34 9.41
N ASP A 24 -7.34 -14.17 9.12
CA ASP A 24 -7.96 -14.20 7.79
C ASP A 24 -8.75 -12.94 7.47
N GLU A 25 -9.30 -12.27 8.48
CA GLU A 25 -10.03 -11.02 8.27
C GLU A 25 -9.09 -9.93 7.74
N LEU A 26 -7.89 -9.83 8.29
CA LEU A 26 -6.91 -8.86 7.82
C LEU A 26 -6.36 -9.24 6.46
N LYS A 27 -6.17 -10.54 6.19
CA LYS A 27 -5.76 -10.99 4.86
C LYS A 27 -6.80 -10.63 3.80
N LEU A 28 -8.08 -10.84 4.11
CA LEU A 28 -9.18 -10.46 3.22
C LEU A 28 -9.22 -8.94 3.04
N ALA A 29 -9.08 -8.19 4.12
CA ALA A 29 -9.05 -6.73 4.05
C ALA A 29 -7.91 -6.23 3.15
N PHE A 30 -6.75 -6.88 3.21
CA PHE A 30 -5.63 -6.56 2.33
C PHE A 30 -5.99 -6.81 0.85
N LEU A 31 -6.60 -7.96 0.55
CA LEU A 31 -7.02 -8.27 -0.82
C LEU A 31 -8.06 -7.27 -1.33
N GLU A 32 -9.00 -6.86 -0.47
CA GLU A 32 -9.97 -5.83 -0.82
C GLU A 32 -9.30 -4.47 -1.06
N ALA A 33 -8.28 -4.15 -0.29
CA ALA A 33 -7.50 -2.94 -0.51
C ALA A 33 -6.78 -2.97 -1.86
N LEU A 34 -6.19 -4.10 -2.22
CA LEU A 34 -5.57 -4.26 -3.53
C LEU A 34 -6.59 -4.08 -4.66
N ALA A 35 -7.80 -4.62 -4.49
CA ALA A 35 -8.86 -4.48 -5.48
C ALA A 35 -9.22 -3.01 -5.69
N GLU A 36 -9.30 -2.22 -4.63
CA GLU A 36 -9.56 -0.78 -4.76
C GLU A 36 -8.43 -0.09 -5.53
N LEU A 37 -7.19 -0.45 -5.28
CA LEU A 37 -6.05 0.12 -5.99
C LEU A 37 -5.97 -0.31 -7.45
N GLU A 38 -6.53 -1.47 -7.80
CA GLU A 38 -6.63 -1.91 -9.19
C GLU A 38 -7.72 -1.18 -9.96
N ASP A 39 -8.66 -0.55 -9.27
CA ASP A 39 -9.77 0.16 -9.89
C ASP A 39 -9.30 1.50 -10.45
N ASN A 40 -9.14 1.57 -11.77
CA ASN A 40 -8.68 2.79 -12.43
C ASN A 40 -9.64 3.96 -12.22
N GLU A 41 -10.92 3.70 -12.04
CA GLU A 41 -11.91 4.74 -11.74
C GLU A 41 -11.62 5.41 -10.39
N ALA A 42 -11.19 4.63 -9.38
CA ALA A 42 -10.81 5.18 -8.09
C ALA A 42 -9.66 6.19 -8.23
N HIS A 43 -8.69 5.88 -9.07
CA HIS A 43 -7.57 6.79 -9.33
C HIS A 43 -8.00 8.02 -10.14
N ARG A 44 -8.88 7.83 -11.08
CA ARG A 44 -9.37 8.93 -11.92
C ARG A 44 -10.15 9.95 -11.10
N THR A 45 -10.98 9.48 -10.16
CA THR A 45 -11.79 10.36 -9.31
C THR A 45 -11.10 10.72 -8.00
N ARG A 46 -9.97 10.09 -7.70
CA ARG A 46 -9.22 10.22 -6.44
C ARG A 46 -10.08 9.89 -5.23
N THR A 47 -10.90 8.84 -5.36
CA THR A 47 -11.80 8.38 -4.30
C THR A 47 -11.38 7.00 -3.82
N PHE A 48 -10.86 6.92 -2.59
CA PHE A 48 -10.34 5.69 -2.00
C PHE A 48 -10.95 5.46 -0.62
N PRO A 49 -12.22 5.06 -0.56
CA PRO A 49 -12.91 4.97 0.74
C PRO A 49 -12.34 3.89 1.66
N LYS A 50 -11.78 2.82 1.14
CA LYS A 50 -11.20 1.76 1.94
C LYS A 50 -9.75 2.05 2.31
N THR A 51 -8.90 2.30 1.35
CA THR A 51 -7.46 2.47 1.58
C THR A 51 -7.09 3.86 2.06
N ARG A 52 -7.95 4.85 1.81
CA ARG A 52 -7.67 6.26 2.10
C ARG A 52 -6.28 6.65 1.58
N LEU A 53 -5.98 6.25 0.37
CA LEU A 53 -4.68 6.44 -0.25
C LEU A 53 -4.26 7.91 -0.20
N HIS A 54 -3.08 8.17 0.39
CA HIS A 54 -2.56 9.53 0.48
C HIS A 54 -1.04 9.51 0.52
N ARG A 55 -0.46 10.64 0.09
CA ARG A 55 0.99 10.76 0.02
C ARG A 55 1.61 10.84 1.41
N VAL A 56 2.72 10.10 1.61
CA VAL A 56 3.53 10.19 2.81
C VAL A 56 4.35 11.46 2.74
N THR A 57 4.29 12.30 3.79
CA THR A 57 5.07 13.53 3.85
C THR A 57 6.44 13.28 4.45
N GLY A 58 7.40 14.16 4.16
CA GLY A 58 8.73 14.10 4.75
C GLY A 58 9.71 13.18 4.02
N VAL A 59 9.34 12.63 2.85
CA VAL A 59 10.24 11.84 2.01
C VAL A 59 10.34 12.45 0.63
N LYS A 60 11.47 12.24 -0.03
CA LYS A 60 11.69 12.78 -1.39
C LYS A 60 10.87 12.03 -2.42
N GLN A 61 10.76 10.72 -2.27
CA GLN A 61 10.04 9.87 -3.20
C GLN A 61 8.53 10.09 -3.05
N ALA A 62 7.80 9.95 -4.15
CA ALA A 62 6.34 10.04 -4.12
C ALA A 62 5.76 8.71 -3.64
N ILE A 63 5.85 8.48 -2.34
CA ILE A 63 5.33 7.27 -1.69
C ILE A 63 3.94 7.56 -1.14
N TYR A 64 3.01 6.64 -1.35
CA TYR A 64 1.64 6.73 -0.86
C TYR A 64 1.36 5.63 0.13
N ARG A 65 0.56 5.94 1.13
CA ARG A 65 0.11 4.99 2.14
C ARG A 65 -1.31 4.52 1.83
N ALA A 66 -1.52 3.20 1.86
CA ALA A 66 -2.83 2.59 1.70
C ALA A 66 -3.17 1.83 2.99
N ASP A 67 -4.33 2.12 3.58
CA ASP A 67 -4.76 1.44 4.80
C ASP A 67 -5.34 0.06 4.47
N ILE A 68 -5.00 -0.93 5.30
CA ILE A 68 -5.64 -2.25 5.30
C ILE A 68 -6.77 -2.24 6.32
N ASP A 69 -6.49 -1.79 7.54
CA ASP A 69 -7.45 -1.71 8.62
C ASP A 69 -7.13 -0.50 9.50
N LYS A 70 -8.14 0.35 9.72
CA LYS A 70 -7.99 1.59 10.49
C LYS A 70 -7.72 1.33 11.97
N ILE A 71 -8.37 0.33 12.53
CA ILE A 71 -8.34 0.07 13.98
C ILE A 71 -6.99 -0.47 14.39
N SER A 72 -6.51 -1.52 13.70
CA SER A 72 -5.21 -2.12 13.99
C SER A 72 -4.05 -1.32 13.42
N GLY A 73 -4.33 -0.46 12.44
CA GLY A 73 -3.31 0.35 11.80
C GLY A 73 -2.46 -0.33 10.74
N TRP A 74 -2.77 -1.59 10.39
CA TRP A 74 -2.08 -2.27 9.30
C TRP A 74 -2.24 -1.49 8.00
N ARG A 75 -1.15 -1.32 7.27
CA ARG A 75 -1.14 -0.55 6.03
C ARG A 75 0.03 -0.98 5.16
N PHE A 76 0.05 -0.49 3.92
CA PHE A 76 1.17 -0.76 3.01
C PHE A 76 1.51 0.49 2.20
N HIS A 77 2.71 0.52 1.67
CA HIS A 77 3.21 1.63 0.86
C HIS A 77 3.22 1.26 -0.60
N VAL A 78 2.89 2.23 -1.45
CA VAL A 78 2.90 2.08 -2.89
C VAL A 78 3.54 3.31 -3.55
N GLN A 79 3.97 3.14 -4.79
CA GLN A 79 4.51 4.24 -5.60
C GLN A 79 3.94 4.12 -7.00
N TYR A 80 3.59 5.26 -7.58
CA TYR A 80 3.16 5.30 -8.99
C TYR A 80 4.40 5.29 -9.88
N ILE A 81 4.46 4.34 -10.81
CA ILE A 81 5.55 4.20 -11.77
C ILE A 81 4.93 4.00 -13.15
N ASP A 82 5.11 4.97 -14.04
CA ASP A 82 4.63 4.90 -15.43
C ASP A 82 3.14 4.52 -15.53
N GLY A 83 2.31 5.11 -14.66
CA GLY A 83 0.87 4.87 -14.65
C GLY A 83 0.47 3.57 -13.95
N GLN A 84 1.43 2.82 -13.45
CA GLN A 84 1.19 1.57 -12.69
C GLN A 84 1.45 1.82 -11.21
N ILE A 85 1.04 0.86 -10.37
CA ILE A 85 1.29 0.95 -8.94
C ILE A 85 2.27 -0.14 -8.53
N GLN A 86 3.40 0.28 -7.96
CA GLN A 86 4.41 -0.61 -7.40
C GLN A 86 4.19 -0.74 -5.90
N LEU A 87 4.01 -1.98 -5.42
CA LEU A 87 3.93 -2.25 -3.99
C LEU A 87 5.34 -2.16 -3.40
N LYS A 88 5.51 -1.42 -2.32
CA LYS A 88 6.82 -1.16 -1.72
C LYS A 88 7.06 -1.93 -0.43
N ASP A 89 6.09 -1.94 0.48
CA ASP A 89 6.27 -2.60 1.77
C ASP A 89 4.92 -2.72 2.48
N ILE A 90 4.86 -3.64 3.45
CA ILE A 90 3.73 -3.75 4.36
C ILE A 90 4.17 -3.34 5.76
N ILE A 91 3.36 -2.54 6.43
CA ILE A 91 3.70 -1.91 7.71
C ILE A 91 2.72 -2.37 8.78
N GLU A 92 3.25 -2.90 9.86
CA GLU A 92 2.46 -3.23 11.04
C GLU A 92 2.00 -1.94 11.72
N GLY A 93 0.73 -1.91 12.16
CA GLY A 93 0.14 -0.72 12.74
C GLY A 93 0.86 -0.16 13.96
N GLN A 94 1.45 -1.04 14.75
CA GLN A 94 2.19 -0.64 15.94
C GLN A 94 3.47 0.15 15.62
N LYS A 95 3.90 0.11 14.37
CA LYS A 95 5.12 0.79 13.91
C LYS A 95 4.83 2.03 13.06
N HIS A 96 3.59 2.52 13.10
CA HIS A 96 3.19 3.61 12.20
C HIS A 96 3.94 4.92 12.46
N ASP A 97 4.38 5.17 13.68
CA ASP A 97 5.11 6.38 14.02
C ASP A 97 6.53 6.40 13.43
N ASP A 98 6.99 5.25 12.95
CA ASP A 98 8.34 5.08 12.44
C ASP A 98 8.39 4.98 10.90
N VAL A 99 7.39 5.56 10.19
CA VAL A 99 7.32 5.50 8.73
C VAL A 99 8.62 5.94 8.08
N LEU A 100 9.20 7.06 8.54
CA LEU A 100 10.46 7.56 7.97
C LEU A 100 11.63 6.61 8.23
N LYS A 101 11.66 5.97 9.40
CA LYS A 101 12.69 4.97 9.72
C LYS A 101 12.56 3.74 8.83
N VAL A 102 11.32 3.27 8.59
CA VAL A 102 11.05 2.12 7.72
C VAL A 102 11.55 2.42 6.31
N ILE A 103 11.22 3.59 5.78
CA ILE A 103 11.65 4.00 4.44
C ILE A 103 13.17 4.06 4.36
N LYS A 104 13.84 4.62 5.35
CA LYS A 104 15.30 4.70 5.39
C LYS A 104 15.95 3.32 5.51
N ALA A 105 15.39 2.45 6.35
CA ALA A 105 15.92 1.10 6.55
C ALA A 105 15.79 0.23 5.31
N LYS A 106 14.77 0.48 4.48
CA LYS A 106 14.49 -0.27 3.26
C LYS A 106 14.74 0.58 2.02
N LYS A 107 15.80 1.35 2.05
CA LYS A 107 16.16 2.32 1.02
C LYS A 107 16.13 1.73 -0.38
N ASN A 108 16.60 0.48 -0.54
CA ASN A 108 16.64 -0.19 -1.84
C ASN A 108 15.26 -0.33 -2.47
N ARG A 109 14.19 -0.43 -1.66
CA ARG A 109 12.82 -0.54 -2.15
C ARG A 109 12.26 0.82 -2.56
N TYR A 110 12.71 1.89 -1.95
CA TYR A 110 12.11 3.22 -2.08
C TYR A 110 12.85 4.16 -3.01
N GLU A 111 13.98 3.76 -3.50
CA GLU A 111 14.78 4.55 -4.46
C GLU A 111 14.40 4.37 -5.92
#